data_4dfb30174c4d60038c56c9fa1f41b90b
#
_entry.id   4dfb30174c4d60038c56c9fa1f41b90b
#
_cell.length_a   1.000
_cell.length_b   1.000
_cell.length_c   1.000
_cell.angle_alpha   90.00
_cell.angle_beta   90.00
_cell.angle_gamma   90.00
#
_symmetry.space_group_name_H-M   'P 1'
#
loop_
_entity.id
_entity.type
_entity.pdbx_description
1 polymer ?
#
loop_
_entity_poly.entity_id
_entity_poly.type
_entity_poly.pdbx_seq_one_letter_code
_entity_poly.pdbx_strand_id
1 'polypeptide(L)'
;MRSLIALGSLLVLIAAACVSPTTTTAPAKEVVVPEQAKLEAAAAQYAPTDIGADISKLPAGEQQALSRLVEAGWVMDGLFLRQVWAGNEGLLLNLLTDRSPLGQARTHYFLLNKGPWDRLDHYTPFFAGVPPKPEGANFYPAGSTKADIEAWMKTLPEAERAQAAGFFTTIRRTANGKAGKPGFEIVPYSVEYQGELTRAADLLREAARLTAQPTLKKFLETRADAFLSNDYYASDVAWMELDASIEPTIGPYEVYEDEWFNAKAAFEAFIAVRDDDETAKLAKLGAELQGIEDNLPIEPALRNPKLGGMAPIRVVNVVLAAGDGNRGVQTTAYNLPNDERVVREKGAKRVMLRNVQEAKFNLVLRPIGARVLTGAQQKNVTFDAFFTHTVMHELMHGLGPHQITVAGKATTVRAQLKDTYSAMEEAKADISGLFALQRLIDKGVLPRSMEESIYDTYLASAFRAIRFGVAEAHGRGIAMQLNFLIDFGAITVGPDGAFAINPAKIKDGVTALTREIMTLQAAGDYAKAKDMLTRLAVVRPEVKKVLDKLTGIPIDIEPRFTRPGL
;
A
#
# COMPACT_ATOMS: atom_id res chain seq x y z
N MET A 1 34.08 -26.95 -65.96
CA MET A 1 34.86 -26.44 -67.12
C MET A 1 35.51 -25.13 -66.74
N ARG A 2 36.85 -25.16 -66.69
CA ARG A 2 37.83 -24.10 -66.95
C ARG A 2 37.60 -22.72 -66.37
N SER A 3 38.36 -22.34 -65.33
CA SER A 3 39.70 -21.71 -65.37
C SER A 3 39.74 -20.38 -66.11
N LEU A 4 40.13 -19.32 -65.38
CA LEU A 4 41.35 -18.56 -65.72
C LEU A 4 41.59 -17.41 -64.72
N ILE A 5 42.79 -17.43 -64.28
CA ILE A 5 43.66 -16.56 -63.51
C ILE A 5 43.86 -15.22 -64.22
N ALA A 6 43.98 -14.12 -63.48
CA ALA A 6 44.86 -13.01 -63.83
C ALA A 6 45.35 -12.24 -62.62
N LEU A 7 46.62 -12.18 -62.46
CA LEU A 7 47.50 -11.39 -61.61
C LEU A 7 47.37 -9.89 -61.88
N GLY A 8 47.61 -9.07 -60.88
CA GLY A 8 47.85 -7.64 -61.09
C GLY A 8 48.09 -6.80 -59.85
N SER A 9 49.36 -6.76 -59.45
CA SER A 9 50.12 -5.60 -58.95
C SER A 9 49.80 -4.93 -57.61
N LEU A 10 50.67 -5.14 -56.71
CA LEU A 10 51.07 -4.52 -55.45
C LEU A 10 51.32 -3.00 -55.60
N LEU A 11 50.68 -2.17 -54.80
CA LEU A 11 51.14 -0.80 -54.50
C LEU A 11 51.09 -0.61 -52.98
N VAL A 12 52.29 -0.58 -52.39
CA VAL A 12 52.49 -0.27 -50.94
C VAL A 12 52.43 1.25 -50.76
N LEU A 13 51.44 1.72 -50.05
CA LEU A 13 51.39 3.08 -49.49
C LEU A 13 51.64 3.00 -47.98
N ILE A 14 52.84 3.41 -47.59
CA ILE A 14 53.17 3.59 -46.16
C ILE A 14 52.53 4.87 -45.72
N ALA A 15 51.44 4.76 -44.92
CA ALA A 15 50.88 5.86 -44.16
C ALA A 15 51.43 5.75 -42.74
N ALA A 16 52.25 6.72 -42.33
CA ALA A 16 52.72 6.87 -40.97
C ALA A 16 51.51 7.26 -40.07
N ALA A 17 51.02 6.31 -39.28
CA ALA A 17 50.04 6.58 -38.27
C ALA A 17 50.72 7.12 -37.00
N CYS A 18 50.45 8.38 -36.67
CA CYS A 18 50.74 8.92 -35.35
C CYS A 18 49.92 8.16 -34.32
N VAL A 19 50.54 7.29 -33.55
CA VAL A 19 49.96 6.62 -32.39
C VAL A 19 49.97 7.63 -31.26
N SER A 20 48.81 8.25 -30.94
CA SER A 20 48.58 8.92 -29.70
C SER A 20 48.54 7.89 -28.55
N PRO A 21 49.21 8.13 -27.42
CA PRO A 21 49.15 7.20 -26.31
C PRO A 21 47.73 7.19 -25.75
N THR A 22 47.00 6.11 -25.97
CA THR A 22 45.78 5.80 -25.24
C THR A 22 46.15 5.57 -23.79
N THR A 23 45.88 6.54 -22.94
CA THR A 23 45.87 6.37 -21.49
C THR A 23 44.76 5.38 -21.13
N THR A 24 45.15 4.13 -20.96
CA THR A 24 44.29 3.10 -20.38
C THR A 24 44.08 3.50 -18.91
N THR A 25 42.99 4.17 -18.61
CA THR A 25 42.51 4.30 -17.23
C THR A 25 42.24 2.89 -16.73
N ALA A 26 43.04 2.46 -15.74
CA ALA A 26 42.77 1.21 -15.03
C ALA A 26 41.31 1.26 -14.51
N PRO A 27 40.54 0.19 -14.60
CA PRO A 27 39.19 0.15 -14.06
C PRO A 27 39.30 0.53 -12.59
N ALA A 28 38.49 1.50 -12.17
CA ALA A 28 38.38 1.89 -10.77
C ALA A 28 38.11 0.60 -9.97
N LYS A 29 38.96 0.33 -8.96
CA LYS A 29 38.74 -0.80 -8.06
C LYS A 29 37.32 -0.64 -7.50
N GLU A 30 36.45 -1.58 -7.80
CA GLU A 30 35.12 -1.67 -7.22
C GLU A 30 35.30 -1.73 -5.70
N VAL A 31 34.81 -0.71 -5.00
CA VAL A 31 34.91 -0.66 -3.55
C VAL A 31 33.91 -1.69 -3.02
N VAL A 32 34.40 -2.84 -2.59
CA VAL A 32 33.58 -3.89 -1.97
C VAL A 32 33.09 -3.37 -0.62
N VAL A 33 31.81 -2.95 -0.57
CA VAL A 33 31.16 -2.55 0.68
C VAL A 33 30.91 -3.81 1.51
N PRO A 34 31.33 -3.87 2.80
CA PRO A 34 31.06 -5.01 3.66
C PRO A 34 29.57 -5.32 3.76
N GLU A 35 29.19 -6.61 3.85
CA GLU A 35 27.78 -7.04 3.93
C GLU A 35 27.01 -6.35 5.06
N GLN A 36 27.61 -6.24 6.25
CA GLN A 36 27.02 -5.53 7.39
C GLN A 36 26.63 -4.09 7.02
N ALA A 37 27.53 -3.34 6.42
CA ALA A 37 27.26 -1.95 6.03
C ALA A 37 26.17 -1.82 4.97
N LYS A 38 26.04 -2.82 4.08
CA LYS A 38 24.93 -2.87 3.11
C LYS A 38 23.59 -3.06 3.81
N LEU A 39 23.50 -3.99 4.74
CA LEU A 39 22.27 -4.27 5.50
C LEU A 39 21.88 -3.08 6.39
N GLU A 40 22.86 -2.46 7.06
CA GLU A 40 22.63 -1.27 7.87
C GLU A 40 22.14 -0.08 7.00
N ALA A 41 22.70 0.11 5.82
CA ALA A 41 22.26 1.13 4.88
C ALA A 41 20.85 0.86 4.32
N ALA A 42 20.52 -0.40 4.07
CA ALA A 42 19.19 -0.81 3.64
C ALA A 42 18.16 -0.60 4.76
N ALA A 43 18.47 -1.01 6.00
CA ALA A 43 17.62 -0.77 7.15
C ALA A 43 17.43 0.73 7.45
N ALA A 44 18.47 1.56 7.27
CA ALA A 44 18.40 3.01 7.47
C ALA A 44 17.45 3.74 6.49
N GLN A 45 16.94 3.06 5.46
CA GLN A 45 15.85 3.58 4.63
C GLN A 45 14.51 3.63 5.38
N TYR A 46 14.42 2.96 6.52
CA TYR A 46 13.26 2.99 7.40
C TYR A 46 13.63 3.72 8.70
N ALA A 47 12.89 4.78 9.03
CA ALA A 47 13.17 5.56 10.24
C ALA A 47 12.60 4.86 11.48
N PRO A 48 13.44 4.45 12.45
CA PRO A 48 12.94 3.90 13.70
C PRO A 48 12.03 4.88 14.43
N THR A 49 10.81 4.45 14.76
CA THR A 49 9.78 5.36 15.27
C THR A 49 8.91 4.67 16.31
N ASP A 50 8.81 5.27 17.48
CA ASP A 50 7.91 4.77 18.52
C ASP A 50 6.45 5.06 18.12
N ILE A 51 5.65 4.01 17.99
CA ILE A 51 4.23 4.05 17.67
C ILE A 51 3.45 3.53 18.89
N GLY A 52 2.47 4.29 19.32
CA GLY A 52 1.59 3.94 20.43
C GLY A 52 0.39 4.86 20.52
N ALA A 53 -0.52 4.55 21.44
CA ALA A 53 -1.70 5.35 21.71
C ALA A 53 -1.78 5.69 23.21
N ASP A 54 -2.36 6.83 23.55
CA ASP A 54 -2.69 7.16 24.93
C ASP A 54 -3.90 6.32 25.37
N ILE A 55 -3.64 5.33 26.22
CA ILE A 55 -4.65 4.44 26.77
C ILE A 55 -5.10 4.85 28.18
N SER A 56 -4.58 5.94 28.74
CA SER A 56 -4.87 6.37 30.12
C SER A 56 -6.34 6.66 30.38
N LYS A 57 -7.09 7.00 29.34
CA LYS A 57 -8.53 7.26 29.39
C LYS A 57 -9.40 6.00 29.31
N LEU A 58 -8.81 4.86 28.94
CA LEU A 58 -9.56 3.60 28.89
C LEU A 58 -9.80 3.07 30.30
N PRO A 59 -11.01 2.56 30.61
CA PRO A 59 -11.24 1.82 31.84
C PRO A 59 -10.27 0.66 32.03
N ALA A 60 -9.98 0.29 33.28
CA ALA A 60 -8.99 -0.76 33.58
C ALA A 60 -9.30 -2.10 32.88
N GLY A 61 -10.57 -2.49 32.78
CA GLY A 61 -10.99 -3.70 32.03
C GLY A 61 -10.65 -3.62 30.55
N GLU A 62 -10.84 -2.46 29.94
CA GLU A 62 -10.50 -2.24 28.52
C GLU A 62 -8.98 -2.24 28.30
N GLN A 63 -8.19 -1.67 29.21
CA GLN A 63 -6.72 -1.76 29.14
C GLN A 63 -6.23 -3.21 29.24
N GLN A 64 -6.84 -4.02 30.11
CA GLN A 64 -6.53 -5.44 30.21
C GLN A 64 -6.95 -6.23 28.95
N ALA A 65 -8.14 -5.92 28.39
CA ALA A 65 -8.59 -6.49 27.13
C ALA A 65 -7.62 -6.16 25.98
N LEU A 66 -7.19 -4.89 25.90
CA LEU A 66 -6.20 -4.43 24.91
C LEU A 66 -4.88 -5.20 25.02
N SER A 67 -4.40 -5.47 26.25
CA SER A 67 -3.18 -6.28 26.46
C SER A 67 -3.34 -7.69 25.90
N ARG A 68 -4.49 -8.37 26.08
CA ARG A 68 -4.75 -9.69 25.49
C ARG A 68 -4.81 -9.63 23.95
N LEU A 69 -5.36 -8.55 23.41
CA LEU A 69 -5.40 -8.35 21.95
C LEU A 69 -4.00 -8.14 21.37
N VAL A 70 -3.12 -7.43 22.05
CA VAL A 70 -1.71 -7.30 21.66
C VAL A 70 -1.01 -8.67 21.65
N GLU A 71 -1.25 -9.51 22.68
CA GLU A 71 -0.71 -10.89 22.69
C GLU A 71 -1.25 -11.71 21.51
N ALA A 72 -2.55 -11.60 21.19
CA ALA A 72 -3.13 -12.26 20.01
C ALA A 72 -2.53 -11.75 18.69
N GLY A 73 -2.24 -10.44 18.60
CA GLY A 73 -1.57 -9.85 17.45
C GLY A 73 -0.17 -10.44 17.21
N TRP A 74 0.59 -10.71 18.25
CA TRP A 74 1.90 -11.37 18.11
C TRP A 74 1.80 -12.81 17.58
N VAL A 75 0.69 -13.51 17.82
CA VAL A 75 0.44 -14.82 17.19
C VAL A 75 0.32 -14.66 15.67
N MET A 76 -0.34 -13.61 15.19
CA MET A 76 -0.45 -13.33 13.74
C MET A 76 0.92 -13.06 13.11
N ASP A 77 1.84 -12.45 13.85
CA ASP A 77 3.22 -12.21 13.38
C ASP A 77 3.97 -13.52 13.08
N GLY A 78 3.85 -14.48 13.97
CA GLY A 78 4.42 -15.84 13.79
C GLY A 78 3.78 -16.59 12.62
N LEU A 79 2.45 -16.53 12.51
CA LEU A 79 1.70 -17.14 11.41
C LEU A 79 2.12 -16.58 10.05
N PHE A 80 2.27 -15.26 9.94
CA PHE A 80 2.70 -14.62 8.71
C PHE A 80 4.11 -15.05 8.29
N LEU A 81 5.06 -15.14 9.23
CA LEU A 81 6.40 -15.64 8.91
C LEU A 81 6.35 -17.03 8.26
N ARG A 82 5.49 -17.94 8.75
CA ARG A 82 5.27 -19.27 8.14
C ARG A 82 4.59 -19.19 6.79
N GLN A 83 3.64 -18.25 6.62
CA GLN A 83 2.95 -18.05 5.34
C GLN A 83 3.88 -17.53 4.26
N VAL A 84 4.85 -16.67 4.59
CA VAL A 84 5.82 -16.17 3.61
C VAL A 84 6.72 -17.27 3.09
N TRP A 85 7.27 -18.09 4.00
CA TRP A 85 8.16 -19.18 3.61
C TRP A 85 8.36 -20.20 4.73
N ALA A 86 8.31 -21.47 4.39
CA ALA A 86 8.50 -22.57 5.35
C ALA A 86 9.88 -22.55 6.05
N GLY A 87 10.90 -21.95 5.44
CA GLY A 87 12.24 -21.84 6.01
C GLY A 87 12.43 -20.69 7.01
N ASN A 88 11.48 -19.77 7.14
CA ASN A 88 11.62 -18.55 7.93
C ASN A 88 11.83 -18.82 9.42
N GLU A 89 11.08 -19.75 10.02
CA GLU A 89 11.20 -20.06 11.45
C GLU A 89 12.58 -20.61 11.79
N GLY A 90 13.07 -21.58 11.01
CA GLY A 90 14.40 -22.16 11.21
C GLY A 90 15.51 -21.14 10.98
N LEU A 91 15.39 -20.30 9.96
CA LEU A 91 16.34 -19.23 9.69
C LEU A 91 16.37 -18.20 10.82
N LEU A 92 15.20 -17.75 11.30
CA LEU A 92 15.12 -16.80 12.42
C LEU A 92 15.77 -17.35 13.69
N LEU A 93 15.50 -18.62 14.04
CA LEU A 93 16.14 -19.26 15.18
C LEU A 93 17.68 -19.25 15.06
N ASN A 94 18.20 -19.54 13.87
CA ASN A 94 19.65 -19.48 13.63
C ASN A 94 20.19 -18.05 13.74
N LEU A 95 19.49 -17.05 13.17
CA LEU A 95 19.88 -15.65 13.25
C LEU A 95 19.92 -15.14 14.70
N LEU A 96 18.96 -15.54 15.53
CA LEU A 96 18.91 -15.15 16.94
C LEU A 96 20.07 -15.70 17.79
N THR A 97 20.79 -16.71 17.31
CA THR A 97 21.99 -17.25 17.97
C THR A 97 23.26 -16.47 17.66
N ASP A 98 23.30 -15.76 16.52
CA ASP A 98 24.46 -14.95 16.10
C ASP A 98 24.42 -13.55 16.74
N ARG A 99 25.28 -13.35 17.76
CA ARG A 99 25.39 -12.08 18.48
C ARG A 99 26.43 -11.11 17.88
N SER A 100 27.07 -11.48 16.79
CA SER A 100 28.00 -10.60 16.09
C SER A 100 27.27 -9.36 15.53
N PRO A 101 27.98 -8.22 15.27
CA PRO A 101 27.37 -7.08 14.62
C PRO A 101 26.70 -7.42 13.29
N LEU A 102 27.30 -8.30 12.49
CA LEU A 102 26.71 -8.79 11.25
C LEU A 102 25.45 -9.62 11.51
N GLY A 103 25.47 -10.53 12.51
CA GLY A 103 24.30 -11.33 12.91
C GLY A 103 23.15 -10.43 13.38
N GLN A 104 23.43 -9.39 14.14
CA GLN A 104 22.41 -8.42 14.56
C GLN A 104 21.83 -7.65 13.38
N ALA A 105 22.67 -7.18 12.43
CA ALA A 105 22.20 -6.50 11.22
C ALA A 105 21.33 -7.42 10.35
N ARG A 106 21.71 -8.69 10.20
CA ARG A 106 20.92 -9.71 9.49
C ARG A 106 19.57 -9.95 10.16
N THR A 107 19.55 -10.13 11.48
CA THR A 107 18.32 -10.34 12.26
C THR A 107 17.37 -9.15 12.12
N HIS A 108 17.90 -7.95 12.28
CA HIS A 108 17.13 -6.71 12.16
C HIS A 108 16.48 -6.60 10.78
N TYR A 109 17.26 -6.76 9.71
CA TYR A 109 16.74 -6.61 8.36
C TYR A 109 15.78 -7.74 7.97
N PHE A 110 16.00 -8.96 8.49
CA PHE A 110 15.06 -10.07 8.36
C PHE A 110 13.71 -9.76 9.02
N LEU A 111 13.70 -9.26 10.25
CA LEU A 111 12.46 -8.92 10.96
C LEU A 111 11.69 -7.79 10.27
N LEU A 112 12.39 -6.80 9.73
CA LEU A 112 11.81 -5.69 8.98
C LEU A 112 11.08 -6.18 7.71
N ASN A 113 11.70 -7.12 6.97
CA ASN A 113 11.16 -7.67 5.73
C ASN A 113 10.25 -8.89 5.94
N LYS A 114 10.16 -9.45 7.16
CA LYS A 114 9.49 -10.72 7.48
C LYS A 114 10.01 -11.88 6.62
N GLY A 115 11.30 -11.88 6.35
CA GLY A 115 11.97 -12.91 5.54
C GLY A 115 13.34 -12.44 5.05
N PRO A 116 14.07 -13.30 4.33
CA PRO A 116 15.44 -13.04 3.90
C PRO A 116 15.53 -12.28 2.54
N TRP A 117 14.47 -11.61 2.12
CA TRP A 117 14.40 -10.89 0.84
C TRP A 117 14.07 -9.42 1.05
N ASP A 118 14.77 -8.54 0.32
CA ASP A 118 14.54 -7.11 0.33
C ASP A 118 13.26 -6.75 -0.44
N ARG A 119 12.23 -6.30 0.29
CA ARG A 119 10.94 -5.92 -0.29
C ARG A 119 10.98 -4.61 -1.09
N LEU A 120 12.02 -3.79 -0.91
CA LEU A 120 12.24 -2.57 -1.71
C LEU A 120 13.06 -2.83 -2.98
N ASP A 121 13.81 -3.94 -3.03
CA ASP A 121 14.66 -4.32 -4.16
C ASP A 121 14.21 -5.64 -4.79
N HIS A 122 12.96 -5.68 -5.28
CA HIS A 122 12.39 -6.79 -6.06
C HIS A 122 12.59 -8.18 -5.42
N TYR A 123 12.51 -8.25 -4.09
CA TYR A 123 12.75 -9.47 -3.31
C TYR A 123 14.14 -10.08 -3.53
N THR A 124 15.16 -9.25 -3.75
CA THR A 124 16.55 -9.71 -3.82
C THR A 124 16.94 -10.37 -2.49
N PRO A 125 17.45 -11.64 -2.50
CA PRO A 125 17.95 -12.27 -1.29
C PRO A 125 19.16 -11.52 -0.72
N PHE A 126 19.17 -11.28 0.59
CA PHE A 126 20.30 -10.64 1.26
C PHE A 126 21.15 -11.59 2.13
N PHE A 127 20.91 -12.90 2.00
CA PHE A 127 21.75 -13.96 2.55
C PHE A 127 22.23 -14.92 1.47
N ALA A 128 23.46 -15.41 1.63
CA ALA A 128 23.95 -16.49 0.80
C ALA A 128 23.19 -17.81 1.09
N GLY A 129 22.86 -18.56 0.03
CA GLY A 129 22.21 -19.86 0.15
C GLY A 129 20.70 -19.84 0.36
N VAL A 130 20.07 -18.66 0.38
CA VAL A 130 18.62 -18.53 0.37
C VAL A 130 18.09 -18.64 -1.06
N PRO A 131 17.01 -19.44 -1.30
CA PRO A 131 16.40 -19.50 -2.64
C PRO A 131 15.71 -18.18 -2.98
N PRO A 132 15.37 -17.94 -4.26
CA PRO A 132 14.45 -16.86 -4.64
C PRO A 132 13.14 -16.95 -3.84
N LYS A 133 12.51 -15.81 -3.55
CA LYS A 133 11.21 -15.79 -2.85
C LYS A 133 10.21 -16.64 -3.63
N PRO A 134 9.52 -17.60 -2.98
CA PRO A 134 8.47 -18.35 -3.65
C PRO A 134 7.29 -17.44 -4.01
N GLU A 135 6.93 -17.32 -5.30
CA GLU A 135 5.82 -16.50 -5.76
C GLU A 135 4.47 -16.90 -5.14
N GLY A 136 4.25 -18.21 -4.93
CA GLY A 136 3.08 -18.73 -4.23
C GLY A 136 3.22 -18.74 -2.70
N ALA A 137 4.28 -18.14 -2.16
CA ALA A 137 4.64 -18.18 -0.74
C ALA A 137 4.59 -19.61 -0.19
N ASN A 138 4.25 -19.80 1.09
CA ASN A 138 4.02 -21.13 1.67
C ASN A 138 2.54 -21.53 1.65
N PHE A 139 1.74 -20.96 0.75
CA PHE A 139 0.35 -21.39 0.55
C PHE A 139 0.24 -22.64 -0.32
N TYR A 140 1.28 -22.92 -1.11
CA TYR A 140 1.35 -24.04 -2.05
C TYR A 140 2.56 -24.91 -1.76
N PRO A 141 2.54 -26.19 -2.20
CA PRO A 141 3.63 -27.13 -1.91
C PRO A 141 4.94 -26.69 -2.56
N ALA A 142 6.02 -26.77 -1.82
CA ALA A 142 7.36 -26.52 -2.34
C ALA A 142 7.66 -27.38 -3.59
N GLY A 143 8.31 -26.77 -4.60
CA GLY A 143 8.64 -27.42 -5.86
C GLY A 143 7.45 -27.68 -6.80
N SER A 144 6.26 -27.11 -6.52
CA SER A 144 5.16 -27.02 -7.47
C SER A 144 5.25 -25.73 -8.29
N THR A 145 4.66 -25.73 -9.47
CA THR A 145 4.49 -24.54 -10.30
C THR A 145 3.03 -24.08 -10.28
N LYS A 146 2.78 -22.81 -10.63
CA LYS A 146 1.43 -22.28 -10.83
C LYS A 146 0.61 -23.18 -11.78
N ALA A 147 1.24 -23.61 -12.88
CA ALA A 147 0.61 -24.47 -13.88
C ALA A 147 0.20 -25.84 -13.32
N ASP A 148 1.00 -26.43 -12.41
CA ASP A 148 0.63 -27.70 -11.75
C ASP A 148 -0.64 -27.55 -10.92
N ILE A 149 -0.72 -26.47 -10.14
CA ILE A 149 -1.88 -26.16 -9.30
C ILE A 149 -3.11 -25.86 -10.15
N GLU A 150 -2.98 -25.05 -11.20
CA GLU A 150 -4.08 -24.77 -12.14
C GLU A 150 -4.60 -26.05 -12.81
N ALA A 151 -3.70 -26.89 -13.28
CA ALA A 151 -4.07 -28.15 -13.90
C ALA A 151 -4.82 -29.09 -12.94
N TRP A 152 -4.34 -29.15 -11.69
CA TRP A 152 -5.02 -29.93 -10.65
C TRP A 152 -6.41 -29.34 -10.31
N MET A 153 -6.50 -28.02 -10.09
CA MET A 153 -7.79 -27.36 -9.78
C MET A 153 -8.84 -27.59 -10.86
N LYS A 154 -8.43 -27.66 -12.14
CA LYS A 154 -9.34 -27.99 -13.26
C LYS A 154 -9.93 -29.41 -13.18
N THR A 155 -9.30 -30.33 -12.45
CA THR A 155 -9.81 -31.70 -12.26
C THR A 155 -10.82 -31.81 -11.12
N LEU A 156 -10.93 -30.79 -10.28
CA LEU A 156 -11.81 -30.79 -9.11
C LEU A 156 -13.26 -30.49 -9.48
N PRO A 157 -14.23 -31.06 -8.75
CA PRO A 157 -15.61 -30.58 -8.76
C PRO A 157 -15.70 -29.09 -8.44
N GLU A 158 -16.73 -28.41 -8.90
CA GLU A 158 -16.88 -26.95 -8.76
C GLU A 158 -16.74 -26.46 -7.30
N ALA A 159 -17.38 -27.13 -6.36
CA ALA A 159 -17.32 -26.77 -4.94
C ALA A 159 -15.93 -26.93 -4.35
N GLU A 160 -15.21 -28.01 -4.68
CA GLU A 160 -13.82 -28.21 -4.22
C GLU A 160 -12.86 -27.22 -4.89
N ARG A 161 -13.07 -26.92 -6.18
CA ARG A 161 -12.29 -25.89 -6.88
C ARG A 161 -12.48 -24.52 -6.26
N ALA A 162 -13.71 -24.16 -5.86
CA ALA A 162 -13.98 -22.92 -5.14
C ALA A 162 -13.25 -22.89 -3.78
N GLN A 163 -13.19 -24.00 -3.05
CA GLN A 163 -12.42 -24.12 -1.81
C GLN A 163 -10.91 -24.02 -2.07
N ALA A 164 -10.40 -24.69 -3.13
CA ALA A 164 -9.00 -24.62 -3.50
C ALA A 164 -8.55 -23.19 -3.87
N ALA A 165 -9.44 -22.39 -4.47
CA ALA A 165 -9.24 -20.98 -4.78
C ALA A 165 -9.67 -20.04 -3.64
N GLY A 166 -10.14 -20.55 -2.50
CA GLY A 166 -10.64 -19.75 -1.38
C GLY A 166 -9.55 -19.11 -0.55
N PHE A 167 -9.89 -18.05 0.18
CA PHE A 167 -8.99 -17.23 0.98
C PHE A 167 -8.31 -17.99 2.12
N PHE A 168 -9.01 -18.95 2.75
CA PHE A 168 -8.63 -19.52 4.04
C PHE A 168 -8.22 -20.99 3.93
N THR A 169 -7.52 -21.33 2.87
CA THR A 169 -7.00 -22.69 2.62
C THR A 169 -5.57 -22.64 2.09
N THR A 170 -4.78 -23.64 2.44
CA THR A 170 -3.52 -23.95 1.78
C THR A 170 -3.69 -25.18 0.89
N ILE A 171 -2.80 -25.34 -0.07
CA ILE A 171 -2.68 -26.57 -0.86
C ILE A 171 -1.44 -27.32 -0.37
N ARG A 172 -1.59 -28.62 -0.12
CA ARG A 172 -0.50 -29.48 0.36
C ARG A 172 -0.36 -30.73 -0.52
N ARG A 173 0.79 -31.40 -0.43
CA ARG A 173 0.99 -32.67 -1.13
C ARG A 173 0.37 -33.80 -0.32
N THR A 174 -0.35 -34.70 -0.99
CA THR A 174 -0.79 -35.96 -0.39
C THR A 174 0.28 -37.04 -0.52
N ALA A 175 0.33 -37.96 0.47
CA ALA A 175 1.19 -39.15 0.40
C ALA A 175 0.78 -40.12 -0.72
N ASN A 176 -0.48 -40.06 -1.19
CA ASN A 176 -1.11 -41.02 -2.10
C ASN A 176 -1.18 -40.53 -3.56
N GLY A 177 -0.22 -39.76 -4.04
CA GLY A 177 -0.14 -39.42 -5.48
C GLY A 177 -0.06 -40.68 -6.34
N LYS A 178 -0.81 -40.73 -7.46
CA LYS A 178 -0.65 -41.80 -8.46
C LYS A 178 0.78 -41.76 -9.01
N ALA A 179 1.34 -42.93 -9.31
CA ALA A 179 2.73 -43.08 -9.78
C ALA A 179 3.10 -42.03 -10.84
N GLY A 180 4.05 -41.14 -10.51
CA GLY A 180 4.54 -40.07 -11.40
C GLY A 180 3.83 -38.73 -11.37
N LYS A 181 2.73 -38.56 -10.55
CA LYS A 181 2.11 -37.24 -10.33
C LYS A 181 1.83 -37.07 -8.83
N PRO A 182 2.37 -36.02 -8.18
CA PRO A 182 2.04 -35.74 -6.78
C PRO A 182 0.55 -35.42 -6.67
N GLY A 183 -0.13 -36.05 -5.71
CA GLY A 183 -1.48 -35.65 -5.32
C GLY A 183 -1.42 -34.33 -4.55
N PHE A 184 -2.51 -33.55 -4.65
CA PHE A 184 -2.69 -32.33 -3.86
C PHE A 184 -3.97 -32.46 -3.03
N GLU A 185 -4.00 -31.77 -1.91
CA GLU A 185 -5.17 -31.68 -1.03
C GLU A 185 -5.38 -30.24 -0.55
N ILE A 186 -6.62 -29.92 -0.24
CA ILE A 186 -7.02 -28.62 0.32
C ILE A 186 -6.99 -28.73 1.82
N VAL A 187 -6.21 -27.88 2.49
CA VAL A 187 -6.11 -27.84 3.95
C VAL A 187 -6.66 -26.51 4.47
N PRO A 188 -7.75 -26.51 5.24
CA PRO A 188 -8.26 -25.29 5.87
C PRO A 188 -7.22 -24.66 6.82
N TYR A 189 -7.21 -23.33 6.95
CA TYR A 189 -6.31 -22.63 7.88
C TYR A 189 -6.52 -23.07 9.32
N SER A 190 -7.75 -23.38 9.74
CA SER A 190 -8.06 -23.92 11.07
C SER A 190 -7.38 -25.26 11.37
N VAL A 191 -6.98 -26.01 10.35
CA VAL A 191 -6.23 -27.27 10.45
C VAL A 191 -4.73 -27.00 10.29
N GLU A 192 -4.34 -26.27 9.25
CA GLU A 192 -2.93 -25.94 8.94
C GLU A 192 -2.23 -25.20 10.08
N TYR A 193 -2.94 -24.26 10.72
CA TYR A 193 -2.43 -23.39 11.78
C TYR A 193 -3.14 -23.62 13.11
N GLN A 194 -3.63 -24.84 13.37
CA GLN A 194 -4.50 -25.16 14.50
C GLN A 194 -3.95 -24.70 15.85
N GLY A 195 -2.66 -24.91 16.11
CA GLY A 195 -2.05 -24.57 17.40
C GLY A 195 -2.09 -23.08 17.70
N GLU A 196 -1.63 -22.28 16.74
CA GLU A 196 -1.56 -20.83 16.83
C GLU A 196 -2.97 -20.21 16.84
N LEU A 197 -3.88 -20.70 16.00
CA LEU A 197 -5.26 -20.20 15.94
C LEU A 197 -6.04 -20.54 17.22
N THR A 198 -5.81 -21.71 17.84
CA THR A 198 -6.37 -22.03 19.16
C THR A 198 -5.86 -21.04 20.22
N ARG A 199 -4.53 -20.77 20.24
CA ARG A 199 -3.95 -19.81 21.17
C ARG A 199 -4.54 -18.39 20.97
N ALA A 200 -4.65 -17.94 19.72
CA ALA A 200 -5.25 -16.64 19.40
C ALA A 200 -6.73 -16.59 19.82
N ALA A 201 -7.51 -17.64 19.55
CA ALA A 201 -8.91 -17.73 19.94
C ALA A 201 -9.09 -17.65 21.47
N ASP A 202 -8.24 -18.30 22.24
CA ASP A 202 -8.28 -18.23 23.72
C ASP A 202 -8.00 -16.80 24.22
N LEU A 203 -7.00 -16.12 23.65
CA LEU A 203 -6.68 -14.72 23.96
C LEU A 203 -7.83 -13.77 23.62
N LEU A 204 -8.50 -13.96 22.46
CA LEU A 204 -9.67 -13.19 22.10
C LEU A 204 -10.83 -13.41 23.08
N ARG A 205 -11.07 -14.65 23.53
CA ARG A 205 -12.09 -14.98 24.54
C ARG A 205 -11.73 -14.40 25.92
N GLU A 206 -10.45 -14.35 26.27
CA GLU A 206 -10.00 -13.65 27.48
C GLU A 206 -10.30 -12.15 27.39
N ALA A 207 -9.95 -11.50 26.27
CA ALA A 207 -10.27 -10.09 26.04
C ALA A 207 -11.78 -9.84 26.07
N ALA A 208 -12.58 -10.74 25.50
CA ALA A 208 -14.06 -10.65 25.52
C ALA A 208 -14.68 -10.73 26.92
N ARG A 209 -14.01 -11.41 27.87
CA ARG A 209 -14.44 -11.44 29.28
C ARG A 209 -14.08 -10.17 30.06
N LEU A 210 -13.05 -9.45 29.61
CA LEU A 210 -12.52 -8.25 30.27
C LEU A 210 -13.20 -6.97 29.84
N THR A 211 -13.63 -6.90 28.57
CA THR A 211 -14.32 -5.72 28.03
C THR A 211 -15.76 -5.64 28.54
N ALA A 212 -16.19 -4.42 28.85
CA ALA A 212 -17.59 -4.10 29.14
C ALA A 212 -18.38 -3.67 27.88
N GLN A 213 -17.72 -3.53 26.72
CA GLN A 213 -18.30 -3.01 25.49
C GLN A 213 -18.95 -4.14 24.66
N PRO A 214 -20.30 -4.13 24.47
CA PRO A 214 -21.01 -5.29 23.93
C PRO A 214 -20.62 -5.63 22.49
N THR A 215 -20.35 -4.64 21.64
CA THR A 215 -20.00 -4.85 20.24
C THR A 215 -18.58 -5.40 20.11
N LEU A 216 -17.65 -4.95 20.94
CA LEU A 216 -16.29 -5.49 21.01
C LEU A 216 -16.33 -6.95 21.47
N LYS A 217 -17.06 -7.22 22.56
CA LYS A 217 -17.23 -8.60 23.06
C LYS A 217 -17.77 -9.53 21.98
N LYS A 218 -18.86 -9.11 21.28
CA LYS A 218 -19.46 -9.89 20.17
C LYS A 218 -18.44 -10.18 19.07
N PHE A 219 -17.70 -9.16 18.63
CA PHE A 219 -16.67 -9.35 17.60
C PHE A 219 -15.60 -10.35 18.06
N LEU A 220 -15.07 -10.20 19.28
CA LEU A 220 -14.00 -11.06 19.78
C LEU A 220 -14.43 -12.52 19.92
N GLU A 221 -15.65 -12.78 20.43
CA GLU A 221 -16.20 -14.13 20.54
C GLU A 221 -16.40 -14.78 19.15
N THR A 222 -17.04 -14.06 18.22
CA THR A 222 -17.26 -14.57 16.85
C THR A 222 -15.96 -14.76 16.07
N ARG A 223 -14.95 -13.90 16.29
CA ARG A 223 -13.63 -14.04 15.64
C ARG A 223 -12.86 -15.23 16.20
N ALA A 224 -12.95 -15.48 17.52
CA ALA A 224 -12.38 -16.67 18.14
C ALA A 224 -13.00 -17.95 17.56
N ASP A 225 -14.32 -17.96 17.35
CA ASP A 225 -15.02 -19.09 16.72
C ASP A 225 -14.62 -19.26 15.24
N ALA A 226 -14.43 -18.16 14.51
CA ALA A 226 -13.97 -18.15 13.12
C ALA A 226 -12.58 -18.78 12.95
N PHE A 227 -11.66 -18.50 13.86
CA PHE A 227 -10.32 -19.12 13.84
C PHE A 227 -10.38 -20.65 13.96
N LEU A 228 -11.35 -21.18 14.69
CA LEU A 228 -11.49 -22.63 14.90
C LEU A 228 -12.36 -23.30 13.82
N SER A 229 -13.37 -22.61 13.31
CA SER A 229 -14.30 -23.13 12.30
C SER A 229 -13.87 -22.91 10.84
N ASN A 230 -12.94 -21.98 10.60
CA ASN A 230 -12.56 -21.51 9.27
C ASN A 230 -13.67 -20.74 8.53
N ASP A 231 -14.75 -20.34 9.21
CA ASP A 231 -15.82 -19.51 8.67
C ASP A 231 -15.80 -18.12 9.30
N TYR A 232 -15.43 -17.12 8.53
CA TYR A 232 -15.22 -15.74 8.99
C TYR A 232 -16.45 -14.84 8.81
N TYR A 233 -17.52 -15.31 8.14
CA TYR A 233 -18.68 -14.46 7.80
C TYR A 233 -19.29 -13.76 9.02
N ALA A 234 -19.65 -14.51 10.07
CA ALA A 234 -20.29 -13.96 11.25
C ALA A 234 -19.40 -12.94 11.98
N SER A 235 -18.10 -13.18 12.00
CA SER A 235 -17.14 -12.27 12.63
C SER A 235 -16.87 -11.02 11.80
N ASP A 236 -16.91 -11.11 10.47
CA ASP A 236 -16.80 -9.93 9.61
C ASP A 236 -18.05 -9.05 9.70
N VAL A 237 -19.24 -9.65 9.82
CA VAL A 237 -20.47 -8.90 10.13
C VAL A 237 -20.35 -8.19 11.49
N ALA A 238 -19.87 -8.89 12.53
CA ALA A 238 -19.67 -8.30 13.85
C ALA A 238 -18.62 -7.18 13.85
N TRP A 239 -17.56 -7.30 13.03
CA TRP A 239 -16.56 -6.25 12.83
C TRP A 239 -17.14 -5.02 12.14
N MET A 240 -18.03 -5.18 11.18
CA MET A 240 -18.75 -4.06 10.56
C MET A 240 -19.64 -3.32 11.57
N GLU A 241 -20.22 -4.05 12.52
CA GLU A 241 -21.09 -3.51 13.59
C GLU A 241 -20.31 -3.02 14.81
N LEU A 242 -18.97 -3.15 14.81
CA LEU A 242 -18.14 -2.76 15.95
C LEU A 242 -18.22 -1.25 16.19
N ASP A 243 -18.61 -0.89 17.41
CA ASP A 243 -18.64 0.48 17.93
C ASP A 243 -18.10 0.47 19.35
N ALA A 244 -16.80 0.63 19.48
CA ALA A 244 -16.06 0.52 20.73
C ALA A 244 -14.86 1.47 20.74
N SER A 245 -14.28 1.70 21.94
CA SER A 245 -13.06 2.49 22.09
C SER A 245 -11.81 1.77 21.60
N ILE A 246 -11.83 0.43 21.57
CA ILE A 246 -10.79 -0.40 20.98
C ILE A 246 -11.30 -0.89 19.62
N GLU A 247 -10.50 -0.70 18.60
CA GLU A 247 -10.79 -1.09 17.20
C GLU A 247 -9.77 -2.14 16.75
N PRO A 248 -9.98 -3.43 17.03
CA PRO A 248 -9.09 -4.48 16.55
C PRO A 248 -9.52 -4.94 15.16
N THR A 249 -8.54 -5.09 14.28
CA THR A 249 -8.63 -5.86 13.04
C THR A 249 -7.61 -6.99 13.17
N ILE A 250 -8.06 -8.24 13.21
CA ILE A 250 -7.20 -9.40 13.45
C ILE A 250 -7.73 -10.62 12.68
N GLY A 251 -6.90 -11.19 11.82
CA GLY A 251 -7.26 -12.35 11.01
C GLY A 251 -6.52 -12.41 9.68
N PRO A 252 -6.95 -13.29 8.76
CA PRO A 252 -6.41 -13.38 7.42
C PRO A 252 -7.19 -12.44 6.48
N TYR A 253 -6.51 -11.47 5.86
CA TYR A 253 -7.15 -10.47 5.01
C TYR A 253 -6.46 -10.28 3.68
N GLU A 254 -5.21 -9.80 3.64
CA GLU A 254 -4.55 -9.38 2.42
C GLU A 254 -4.02 -10.56 1.60
N VAL A 255 -4.14 -10.48 0.27
CA VAL A 255 -3.83 -11.61 -0.63
C VAL A 255 -2.57 -11.39 -1.47
N TYR A 256 -1.84 -10.30 -1.22
CA TYR A 256 -0.69 -9.90 -2.05
C TYR A 256 0.52 -10.83 -1.92
N GLU A 257 0.64 -11.57 -0.82
CA GLU A 257 1.73 -12.52 -0.63
C GLU A 257 1.58 -13.77 -1.54
N ASP A 258 0.34 -14.08 -1.97
CA ASP A 258 0.03 -15.08 -3.01
C ASP A 258 0.14 -14.44 -4.41
N GLU A 259 1.34 -14.34 -4.95
CA GLU A 259 1.61 -13.77 -6.27
C GLU A 259 1.11 -14.67 -7.42
N TRP A 260 0.72 -15.93 -7.14
CA TRP A 260 0.18 -16.82 -8.17
C TRP A 260 -1.25 -16.51 -8.55
N PHE A 261 -2.13 -16.37 -7.55
CA PHE A 261 -3.58 -16.26 -7.79
C PHE A 261 -4.23 -15.07 -7.08
N ASN A 262 -3.50 -14.40 -6.18
CA ASN A 262 -4.05 -13.39 -5.27
C ASN A 262 -5.30 -13.88 -4.54
N ALA A 263 -5.26 -15.14 -4.07
CA ALA A 263 -6.41 -15.84 -3.51
C ALA A 263 -6.22 -16.24 -2.04
N LYS A 264 -4.96 -16.40 -1.56
CA LYS A 264 -4.67 -16.85 -0.20
C LYS A 264 -4.44 -15.67 0.72
N ALA A 265 -5.25 -15.58 1.78
CA ALA A 265 -5.18 -14.47 2.71
C ALA A 265 -4.04 -14.64 3.73
N ALA A 266 -3.23 -13.60 3.88
CA ALA A 266 -2.18 -13.53 4.88
C ALA A 266 -2.74 -13.08 6.23
N PHE A 267 -2.19 -13.62 7.33
CA PHE A 267 -2.54 -13.20 8.67
C PHE A 267 -1.91 -11.84 9.01
N GLU A 268 -2.74 -10.96 9.57
CA GLU A 268 -2.34 -9.66 10.07
C GLU A 268 -3.14 -9.26 11.30
N ALA A 269 -2.64 -8.27 12.01
CA ALA A 269 -3.37 -7.60 13.06
C ALA A 269 -3.05 -6.11 13.09
N PHE A 270 -4.08 -5.29 13.26
CA PHE A 270 -4.02 -3.91 13.68
C PHE A 270 -4.82 -3.77 14.98
N ILE A 271 -4.13 -3.63 16.09
CA ILE A 271 -4.75 -3.40 17.40
C ILE A 271 -4.63 -1.91 17.68
N ALA A 272 -5.77 -1.23 17.80
CA ALA A 272 -5.81 0.21 17.83
C ALA A 272 -6.85 0.74 18.82
N VAL A 273 -6.70 2.01 19.21
CA VAL A 273 -7.66 2.79 19.99
C VAL A 273 -8.30 3.81 19.06
N ARG A 274 -9.63 3.92 19.12
CA ARG A 274 -10.38 4.84 18.29
C ARG A 274 -10.11 6.30 18.70
N ASP A 275 -9.95 7.15 17.72
CA ASP A 275 -9.92 8.60 17.87
C ASP A 275 -11.32 9.15 17.57
N ASP A 276 -12.10 9.35 18.64
CA ASP A 276 -13.50 9.77 18.52
C ASP A 276 -13.63 11.19 17.96
N ASP A 277 -12.71 12.10 18.33
CA ASP A 277 -12.73 13.49 17.86
C ASP A 277 -12.47 13.57 16.35
N GLU A 278 -11.45 12.87 15.87
CA GLU A 278 -11.15 12.81 14.45
C GLU A 278 -12.24 12.05 13.67
N THR A 279 -12.77 10.94 14.22
CA THR A 279 -13.88 10.21 13.61
C THR A 279 -15.11 11.11 13.46
N ALA A 280 -15.43 11.94 14.45
CA ALA A 280 -16.55 12.90 14.38
C ALA A 280 -16.32 14.02 13.35
N LYS A 281 -15.06 14.49 13.18
CA LYS A 281 -14.72 15.45 12.10
C LYS A 281 -14.98 14.83 10.74
N LEU A 282 -14.61 13.56 10.53
CA LEU A 282 -14.83 12.88 9.26
C LEU A 282 -16.31 12.66 8.94
N ALA A 283 -17.13 12.40 9.96
CA ALA A 283 -18.59 12.31 9.78
C ALA A 283 -19.18 13.61 9.23
N LYS A 284 -18.65 14.78 9.66
CA LYS A 284 -19.05 16.08 9.10
C LYS A 284 -18.66 16.24 7.65
N LEU A 285 -17.46 15.81 7.26
CA LEU A 285 -17.03 15.83 5.84
C LEU A 285 -17.92 14.92 5.00
N GLY A 286 -18.28 13.77 5.54
CA GLY A 286 -19.21 12.83 4.92
C GLY A 286 -20.58 13.41 4.61
N ALA A 287 -21.11 14.22 5.51
CA ALA A 287 -22.41 14.89 5.30
C ALA A 287 -22.41 15.88 4.13
N GLU A 288 -21.23 16.35 3.71
CA GLU A 288 -21.06 17.31 2.62
C GLU A 288 -20.94 16.68 1.22
N LEU A 289 -20.79 15.34 1.13
CA LEU A 289 -20.42 14.69 -0.13
C LEU A 289 -21.46 14.86 -1.24
N GLN A 290 -22.78 14.79 -0.92
CA GLN A 290 -23.79 15.06 -1.93
C GLN A 290 -23.66 16.51 -2.46
N GLY A 291 -23.41 17.46 -1.58
CA GLY A 291 -23.18 18.84 -1.97
C GLY A 291 -21.90 19.04 -2.80
N ILE A 292 -20.87 18.21 -2.59
CA ILE A 292 -19.67 18.19 -3.43
C ILE A 292 -20.00 17.60 -4.81
N GLU A 293 -20.67 16.43 -4.85
CA GLU A 293 -21.12 15.77 -6.08
C GLU A 293 -21.96 16.70 -6.96
N ASP A 294 -22.95 17.36 -6.37
CA ASP A 294 -23.84 18.30 -7.07
C ASP A 294 -23.11 19.52 -7.68
N ASN A 295 -21.88 19.75 -7.25
CA ASN A 295 -21.05 20.86 -7.69
C ASN A 295 -19.73 20.44 -8.35
N LEU A 296 -19.56 19.14 -8.68
CA LEU A 296 -18.41 18.71 -9.48
C LEU A 296 -18.32 19.54 -10.77
N PRO A 297 -17.10 19.84 -11.25
CA PRO A 297 -16.89 20.73 -12.40
C PRO A 297 -17.13 20.01 -13.74
N ILE A 298 -18.16 19.19 -13.81
CA ILE A 298 -18.62 18.44 -14.99
C ILE A 298 -20.08 18.79 -15.30
N GLU A 299 -20.55 18.41 -16.50
CA GLU A 299 -21.94 18.60 -16.87
C GLU A 299 -22.89 17.97 -15.84
N PRO A 300 -23.98 18.66 -15.43
CA PRO A 300 -24.89 18.17 -14.41
C PRO A 300 -25.45 16.76 -14.67
N ALA A 301 -25.67 16.42 -15.94
CA ALA A 301 -26.17 15.10 -16.34
C ALA A 301 -25.17 13.94 -16.10
N LEU A 302 -23.90 14.25 -15.83
CA LEU A 302 -22.84 13.29 -15.54
C LEU A 302 -22.61 13.07 -14.04
N ARG A 303 -23.30 13.83 -13.18
CA ARG A 303 -23.20 13.76 -11.72
C ARG A 303 -24.17 12.71 -11.18
N ASN A 304 -23.85 12.15 -10.03
CA ASN A 304 -24.74 11.21 -9.35
C ASN A 304 -25.87 11.99 -8.63
N PRO A 305 -27.13 11.82 -9.05
CA PRO A 305 -28.24 12.57 -8.45
C PRO A 305 -28.48 12.17 -6.98
N LYS A 306 -28.02 11.01 -6.58
CA LYS A 306 -28.12 10.49 -5.21
C LYS A 306 -26.98 9.51 -4.94
N LEU A 307 -26.08 9.92 -4.09
CA LEU A 307 -25.02 9.03 -3.59
C LEU A 307 -25.63 7.91 -2.73
N GLY A 308 -25.01 6.73 -2.80
CA GLY A 308 -25.33 5.63 -1.89
C GLY A 308 -24.94 5.95 -0.45
N GLY A 309 -25.33 5.07 0.49
CA GLY A 309 -24.83 5.16 1.86
C GLY A 309 -23.31 5.03 1.87
N MET A 310 -22.65 5.92 2.62
CA MET A 310 -21.19 5.86 2.74
C MET A 310 -20.74 4.73 3.64
N ALA A 311 -19.64 4.09 3.25
CA ALA A 311 -18.88 3.23 4.14
C ALA A 311 -18.44 4.02 5.38
N PRO A 312 -18.62 3.47 6.60
CA PRO A 312 -18.13 4.12 7.80
C PRO A 312 -16.61 4.26 7.74
N ILE A 313 -16.12 5.44 8.12
CA ILE A 313 -14.68 5.69 8.27
C ILE A 313 -14.39 5.74 9.77
N ARG A 314 -13.35 5.02 10.19
CA ARG A 314 -12.81 5.05 11.54
C ARG A 314 -11.41 5.64 11.52
N VAL A 315 -11.14 6.56 12.43
CA VAL A 315 -9.79 7.05 12.70
C VAL A 315 -9.30 6.38 13.95
N VAL A 316 -8.11 5.81 13.88
CA VAL A 316 -7.55 5.06 15.01
C VAL A 316 -6.07 5.41 15.23
N ASN A 317 -5.63 5.25 16.48
CA ASN A 317 -4.24 5.28 16.87
C ASN A 317 -3.78 3.84 17.15
N VAL A 318 -2.85 3.36 16.35
CA VAL A 318 -2.31 1.99 16.42
C VAL A 318 -1.50 1.81 17.68
N VAL A 319 -1.74 0.70 18.37
CA VAL A 319 -0.96 0.19 19.52
C VAL A 319 -0.03 -0.93 19.06
N LEU A 320 -0.49 -1.76 18.12
CA LEU A 320 0.29 -2.82 17.50
C LEU A 320 -0.18 -3.04 16.06
N ALA A 321 0.78 -3.13 15.13
CA ALA A 321 0.60 -3.80 13.84
C ALA A 321 1.47 -5.06 13.81
N ALA A 322 0.95 -6.15 13.25
CA ALA A 322 1.63 -7.44 13.22
C ALA A 322 1.29 -8.22 11.93
N GLY A 323 2.08 -9.24 11.63
CA GLY A 323 1.91 -10.04 10.43
C GLY A 323 2.12 -9.25 9.15
N ASP A 324 1.25 -9.44 8.17
CA ASP A 324 1.29 -8.72 6.89
C ASP A 324 1.16 -7.19 7.08
N GLY A 325 0.45 -6.73 8.11
CA GLY A 325 0.31 -5.32 8.46
C GLY A 325 1.59 -4.65 8.97
N ASN A 326 2.65 -5.40 9.26
CA ASN A 326 3.93 -4.88 9.77
C ASN A 326 5.12 -5.46 9.00
N ARG A 327 5.18 -5.23 7.70
CA ARG A 327 6.28 -5.65 6.83
C ARG A 327 6.73 -4.53 5.92
N GLY A 328 8.03 -4.22 5.89
CA GLY A 328 8.58 -3.20 5.00
C GLY A 328 7.83 -1.87 5.09
N VAL A 329 7.27 -1.40 3.98
CA VAL A 329 6.46 -0.17 3.93
C VAL A 329 5.16 -0.34 4.71
N GLN A 330 4.94 0.55 5.66
CA GLN A 330 3.82 0.46 6.59
C GLN A 330 2.49 0.88 5.98
N THR A 331 1.43 0.14 6.29
CA THR A 331 0.04 0.48 5.95
C THR A 331 -0.39 1.79 6.62
N THR A 332 -1.13 2.62 5.91
CA THR A 332 -1.66 3.91 6.42
C THR A 332 -3.17 3.93 6.56
N ALA A 333 -3.84 3.09 5.81
CA ALA A 333 -5.29 2.88 5.82
C ALA A 333 -5.62 1.54 5.16
N TYR A 334 -6.78 0.99 5.45
CA TYR A 334 -7.32 -0.20 4.79
C TYR A 334 -8.84 -0.16 4.70
N ASN A 335 -9.39 -0.94 3.79
CA ASN A 335 -10.82 -1.05 3.53
C ASN A 335 -11.23 -2.53 3.53
N LEU A 336 -12.03 -2.94 4.49
CA LEU A 336 -12.44 -4.32 4.72
C LEU A 336 -13.96 -4.40 4.98
N PRO A 337 -14.57 -5.59 4.96
CA PRO A 337 -13.99 -6.90 4.70
C PRO A 337 -13.81 -7.20 3.20
N ASN A 338 -13.14 -8.32 2.90
CA ASN A 338 -13.00 -8.84 1.53
C ASN A 338 -14.13 -9.82 1.15
N ASP A 339 -14.96 -10.24 2.10
CA ASP A 339 -16.11 -11.13 1.81
C ASP A 339 -17.22 -10.37 1.09
N GLU A 340 -17.39 -10.67 -0.19
CA GLU A 340 -18.43 -10.09 -1.06
C GLU A 340 -19.86 -10.19 -0.49
N ARG A 341 -20.16 -11.20 0.33
CA ARG A 341 -21.46 -11.38 0.98
C ARG A 341 -21.66 -10.29 2.03
N VAL A 342 -20.63 -10.05 2.84
CA VAL A 342 -20.64 -8.99 3.88
C VAL A 342 -20.66 -7.61 3.24
N VAL A 343 -19.84 -7.39 2.20
CA VAL A 343 -19.82 -6.12 1.45
C VAL A 343 -21.20 -5.80 0.88
N ARG A 344 -21.88 -6.77 0.30
CA ARG A 344 -23.23 -6.59 -0.26
C ARG A 344 -24.28 -6.30 0.81
N GLU A 345 -24.16 -6.91 2.00
CA GLU A 345 -25.13 -6.79 3.08
C GLU A 345 -24.89 -5.56 3.98
N LYS A 346 -23.64 -5.29 4.32
CA LYS A 346 -23.22 -4.28 5.31
C LYS A 346 -22.36 -3.16 4.73
N GLY A 347 -21.92 -3.27 3.48
CA GLY A 347 -20.90 -2.38 2.91
C GLY A 347 -19.49 -2.74 3.36
N ALA A 348 -18.59 -1.78 3.27
CA ALA A 348 -17.22 -1.89 3.74
C ALA A 348 -16.92 -0.80 4.79
N LYS A 349 -15.89 -0.99 5.61
CA LYS A 349 -15.42 -0.01 6.60
C LYS A 349 -13.98 0.38 6.30
N ARG A 350 -13.72 1.69 6.26
CA ARG A 350 -12.36 2.22 6.11
C ARG A 350 -11.78 2.57 7.46
N VAL A 351 -10.55 2.17 7.69
CA VAL A 351 -9.82 2.47 8.92
C VAL A 351 -8.56 3.26 8.56
N MET A 352 -8.41 4.44 9.16
CA MET A 352 -7.30 5.38 8.95
C MET A 352 -6.36 5.31 10.14
N LEU A 353 -5.10 4.94 9.92
CA LEU A 353 -4.08 4.77 10.96
C LEU A 353 -3.37 6.11 11.22
N ARG A 354 -3.97 6.96 12.06
CA ARG A 354 -3.59 8.37 12.21
C ARG A 354 -2.16 8.56 12.71
N ASN A 355 -1.77 7.88 13.79
CA ASN A 355 -0.43 8.02 14.37
C ASN A 355 0.67 7.47 13.45
N VAL A 356 0.39 6.45 12.65
CA VAL A 356 1.30 5.95 11.61
C VAL A 356 1.45 7.00 10.50
N GLN A 357 0.35 7.59 10.04
CA GLN A 357 0.40 8.66 9.05
C GLN A 357 1.13 9.89 9.57
N GLU A 358 0.94 10.27 10.84
CA GLU A 358 1.64 11.39 11.47
C GLU A 358 3.15 11.16 11.56
N ALA A 359 3.57 9.94 11.91
CA ALA A 359 4.97 9.56 11.92
C ALA A 359 5.60 9.66 10.52
N LYS A 360 4.93 9.10 9.50
CA LYS A 360 5.37 9.22 8.10
C LYS A 360 5.40 10.68 7.62
N PHE A 361 4.41 11.47 8.00
CA PHE A 361 4.41 12.89 7.70
C PHE A 361 5.65 13.60 8.28
N ASN A 362 5.91 13.38 9.57
CA ASN A 362 7.01 14.07 10.26
C ASN A 362 8.39 13.65 9.76
N LEU A 363 8.61 12.37 9.49
CA LEU A 363 9.92 11.80 9.17
C LEU A 363 10.22 11.72 7.68
N VAL A 364 9.19 11.73 6.84
CA VAL A 364 9.36 11.58 5.38
C VAL A 364 8.84 12.82 4.65
N LEU A 365 7.56 13.17 4.82
CA LEU A 365 6.94 14.20 3.99
C LEU A 365 7.44 15.60 4.32
N ARG A 366 7.51 15.97 5.60
CA ARG A 366 8.02 17.29 6.02
C ARG A 366 9.46 17.53 5.55
N PRO A 367 10.41 16.59 5.71
CA PRO A 367 11.75 16.72 5.12
C PRO A 367 11.76 16.83 3.59
N ILE A 368 10.86 16.15 2.88
CA ILE A 368 10.70 16.31 1.43
C ILE A 368 10.26 17.74 1.13
N GLY A 369 9.21 18.24 1.79
CA GLY A 369 8.73 19.61 1.62
C GLY A 369 9.83 20.66 1.83
N ALA A 370 10.67 20.46 2.83
CA ALA A 370 11.81 21.35 3.10
C ALA A 370 12.89 21.36 2.00
N ARG A 371 12.97 20.32 1.17
CA ARG A 371 13.93 20.24 0.05
C ARG A 371 13.35 20.63 -1.30
N VAL A 372 12.03 20.51 -1.44
CA VAL A 372 11.32 20.68 -2.70
C VAL A 372 10.77 22.09 -2.85
N LEU A 373 10.16 22.61 -1.79
CA LEU A 373 9.41 23.86 -1.84
C LEU A 373 10.29 25.08 -1.60
N THR A 374 9.82 26.23 -2.11
CA THR A 374 10.41 27.53 -1.72
C THR A 374 10.30 27.76 -0.22
N GLY A 375 11.26 28.45 0.38
CA GLY A 375 11.31 28.68 1.84
C GLY A 375 10.03 29.35 2.39
N ALA A 376 9.36 30.19 1.61
CA ALA A 376 8.11 30.82 2.01
C ALA A 376 6.96 29.83 2.19
N GLN A 377 6.91 28.74 1.38
CA GLN A 377 5.83 27.76 1.39
C GLN A 377 6.10 26.54 2.27
N GLN A 378 7.36 26.27 2.65
CA GLN A 378 7.70 25.13 3.51
C GLN A 378 6.93 25.11 4.84
N LYS A 379 6.67 26.28 5.45
CA LYS A 379 5.93 26.41 6.71
C LYS A 379 4.46 25.97 6.63
N ASN A 380 3.91 25.96 5.41
CA ASN A 380 2.51 25.61 5.16
C ASN A 380 2.31 24.09 5.01
N VAL A 381 3.39 23.28 4.99
CA VAL A 381 3.31 21.82 4.97
C VAL A 381 2.90 21.33 6.36
N THR A 382 1.64 20.94 6.52
CA THR A 382 1.06 20.59 7.82
C THR A 382 0.45 19.18 7.80
N PHE A 383 0.44 18.52 8.98
CA PHE A 383 -0.18 17.20 9.11
C PHE A 383 -1.69 17.25 8.88
N ASP A 384 -2.36 18.28 9.40
CA ASP A 384 -3.82 18.42 9.23
C ASP A 384 -4.22 18.49 7.75
N ALA A 385 -3.46 19.25 6.93
CA ALA A 385 -3.70 19.32 5.50
C ALA A 385 -3.43 17.97 4.81
N PHE A 386 -2.34 17.30 5.18
CA PHE A 386 -2.00 15.97 4.66
C PHE A 386 -3.08 14.93 5.00
N PHE A 387 -3.45 14.84 6.27
CA PHE A 387 -4.43 13.87 6.75
C PHE A 387 -5.81 14.13 6.16
N THR A 388 -6.26 15.40 6.15
CA THR A 388 -7.56 15.77 5.59
C THR A 388 -7.62 15.51 4.08
N HIS A 389 -6.52 15.75 3.33
CA HIS A 389 -6.44 15.42 1.92
C HIS A 389 -6.48 13.90 1.68
N THR A 390 -5.76 13.12 2.48
CA THR A 390 -5.82 11.64 2.40
C THR A 390 -7.24 11.11 2.64
N VAL A 391 -7.92 11.65 3.65
CA VAL A 391 -9.34 11.31 3.88
C VAL A 391 -10.22 11.69 2.71
N MET A 392 -10.04 12.90 2.18
CA MET A 392 -10.86 13.38 1.06
C MET A 392 -10.58 12.57 -0.21
N HIS A 393 -9.33 12.15 -0.46
CA HIS A 393 -8.99 11.21 -1.52
C HIS A 393 -9.84 9.93 -1.44
N GLU A 394 -9.89 9.31 -0.26
CA GLU A 394 -10.69 8.10 -0.03
C GLU A 394 -12.20 8.33 -0.25
N LEU A 395 -12.70 9.49 0.16
CA LEU A 395 -14.10 9.85 -0.05
C LEU A 395 -14.40 10.09 -1.53
N MET A 396 -13.48 10.72 -2.25
CA MET A 396 -13.66 11.04 -3.67
C MET A 396 -13.63 9.82 -4.59
N HIS A 397 -13.15 8.67 -4.13
CA HIS A 397 -13.36 7.40 -4.85
C HIS A 397 -14.85 7.07 -5.03
N GLY A 398 -15.70 7.51 -4.12
CA GLY A 398 -17.15 7.28 -4.20
C GLY A 398 -17.91 8.28 -5.08
N LEU A 399 -17.27 9.36 -5.54
CA LEU A 399 -17.90 10.46 -6.27
C LEU A 399 -17.52 10.45 -7.76
N GLY A 400 -18.31 11.18 -8.56
CA GLY A 400 -18.13 11.28 -10.00
C GLY A 400 -18.61 10.04 -10.77
N PRO A 401 -18.24 9.93 -12.05
CA PRO A 401 -18.72 8.86 -12.93
C PRO A 401 -18.19 7.48 -12.56
N HIS A 402 -19.07 6.49 -12.42
CA HIS A 402 -18.75 5.06 -12.22
C HIS A 402 -19.49 4.16 -13.20
N GLN A 403 -20.83 4.25 -13.18
CA GLN A 403 -21.73 3.62 -14.15
C GLN A 403 -21.96 4.62 -15.28
N ILE A 404 -21.61 4.25 -16.49
CA ILE A 404 -21.68 5.15 -17.66
C ILE A 404 -22.40 4.48 -18.82
N THR A 405 -22.79 5.27 -19.81
CA THR A 405 -23.38 4.76 -21.05
C THR A 405 -22.48 5.15 -22.22
N VAL A 406 -21.95 4.15 -22.92
CA VAL A 406 -21.10 4.35 -24.11
C VAL A 406 -21.81 3.74 -25.33
N ALA A 407 -22.01 4.54 -26.36
CA ALA A 407 -22.74 4.12 -27.59
C ALA A 407 -24.11 3.46 -27.29
N GLY A 408 -24.84 4.01 -26.31
CA GLY A 408 -26.17 3.52 -25.91
C GLY A 408 -26.17 2.25 -25.04
N LYS A 409 -24.98 1.75 -24.62
CA LYS A 409 -24.86 0.55 -23.78
C LYS A 409 -24.36 0.93 -22.39
N ALA A 410 -25.05 0.44 -21.36
CA ALA A 410 -24.61 0.57 -19.98
C ALA A 410 -23.29 -0.21 -19.77
N THR A 411 -22.33 0.44 -19.08
CA THR A 411 -21.00 -0.11 -18.78
C THR A 411 -20.40 0.59 -17.56
N THR A 412 -19.16 0.29 -17.23
CA THR A 412 -18.43 0.97 -16.14
C THR A 412 -17.21 1.71 -16.69
N VAL A 413 -16.77 2.75 -15.99
CA VAL A 413 -15.52 3.45 -16.28
C VAL A 413 -14.35 2.47 -16.31
N ARG A 414 -14.26 1.56 -15.33
CA ARG A 414 -13.22 0.51 -15.26
C ARG A 414 -13.17 -0.34 -16.54
N ALA A 415 -14.33 -0.81 -17.01
CA ALA A 415 -14.40 -1.64 -18.20
C ALA A 415 -13.97 -0.90 -19.46
N GLN A 416 -14.25 0.41 -19.56
CA GLN A 416 -13.90 1.24 -20.72
C GLN A 416 -12.43 1.68 -20.69
N LEU A 417 -11.91 2.11 -19.54
CA LEU A 417 -10.54 2.62 -19.43
C LEU A 417 -9.48 1.51 -19.30
N LYS A 418 -9.85 0.25 -19.07
CA LYS A 418 -8.96 -0.94 -19.11
C LYS A 418 -7.71 -0.75 -18.24
N ASP A 419 -6.51 -0.91 -18.83
CA ASP A 419 -5.19 -0.79 -18.20
C ASP A 419 -4.87 0.64 -17.72
N THR A 420 -5.59 1.65 -18.19
CA THR A 420 -5.40 3.03 -17.74
C THR A 420 -6.24 3.38 -16.51
N TYR A 421 -7.23 2.53 -16.18
CA TYR A 421 -8.23 2.82 -15.14
C TYR A 421 -7.61 3.17 -13.79
N SER A 422 -6.74 2.30 -13.26
CA SER A 422 -6.19 2.49 -11.91
C SER A 422 -5.47 3.83 -11.76
N ALA A 423 -4.58 4.18 -12.69
CA ALA A 423 -3.85 5.46 -12.64
C ALA A 423 -4.78 6.67 -12.77
N MET A 424 -5.82 6.58 -13.62
CA MET A 424 -6.79 7.66 -13.80
C MET A 424 -7.73 7.79 -12.60
N GLU A 425 -8.08 6.70 -11.94
CA GLU A 425 -8.92 6.70 -10.75
C GLU A 425 -8.19 7.29 -9.54
N GLU A 426 -6.92 6.91 -9.33
CA GLU A 426 -6.08 7.53 -8.30
C GLU A 426 -5.88 9.02 -8.54
N ALA A 427 -5.62 9.41 -9.79
CA ALA A 427 -5.50 10.82 -10.16
C ALA A 427 -6.82 11.59 -9.98
N LYS A 428 -7.97 10.95 -10.26
CA LYS A 428 -9.30 11.54 -9.99
C LYS A 428 -9.47 11.79 -8.50
N ALA A 429 -9.20 10.78 -7.66
CA ALA A 429 -9.38 10.87 -6.22
C ALA A 429 -8.50 11.97 -5.60
N ASP A 430 -7.23 12.04 -5.96
CA ASP A 430 -6.29 13.05 -5.47
C ASP A 430 -6.72 14.48 -5.85
N ILE A 431 -6.89 14.74 -7.16
CA ILE A 431 -7.12 16.11 -7.62
C ILE A 431 -8.52 16.63 -7.26
N SER A 432 -9.53 15.75 -7.33
CA SER A 432 -10.87 16.11 -6.89
C SER A 432 -10.98 16.22 -5.37
N GLY A 433 -10.10 15.55 -4.63
CA GLY A 433 -9.92 15.75 -3.20
C GLY A 433 -9.54 17.20 -2.88
N LEU A 434 -8.56 17.77 -3.60
CA LEU A 434 -8.20 19.19 -3.47
C LEU A 434 -9.35 20.12 -3.86
N PHE A 435 -10.06 19.81 -4.96
CA PHE A 435 -11.24 20.56 -5.37
C PHE A 435 -12.31 20.58 -4.27
N ALA A 436 -12.59 19.42 -3.67
CA ALA A 436 -13.56 19.28 -2.59
C ALA A 436 -13.13 20.05 -1.34
N LEU A 437 -11.86 19.95 -0.93
CA LEU A 437 -11.33 20.70 0.22
C LEU A 437 -11.47 22.21 0.03
N GLN A 438 -11.13 22.73 -1.14
CA GLN A 438 -11.31 24.15 -1.42
C GLN A 438 -12.76 24.59 -1.28
N ARG A 439 -13.71 23.80 -1.80
CA ARG A 439 -15.14 24.09 -1.63
C ARG A 439 -15.58 24.08 -0.17
N LEU A 440 -15.09 23.14 0.63
CA LEU A 440 -15.40 23.07 2.07
C LEU A 440 -14.82 24.28 2.83
N ILE A 441 -13.66 24.77 2.41
CA ILE A 441 -13.08 26.01 2.93
C ILE A 441 -13.94 27.23 2.52
N ASP A 442 -14.33 27.33 1.26
CA ASP A 442 -15.16 28.42 0.76
C ASP A 442 -16.55 28.45 1.41
N LYS A 443 -17.10 27.28 1.74
CA LYS A 443 -18.36 27.10 2.48
C LYS A 443 -18.22 27.36 3.99
N GLY A 444 -17.00 27.45 4.53
CA GLY A 444 -16.73 27.63 5.95
C GLY A 444 -16.87 26.36 6.78
N VAL A 445 -16.92 25.17 6.17
CA VAL A 445 -16.89 23.88 6.87
C VAL A 445 -15.47 23.58 7.37
N LEU A 446 -14.47 23.95 6.60
CA LEU A 446 -13.06 23.93 6.97
C LEU A 446 -12.53 25.35 7.18
N PRO A 447 -11.54 25.53 8.06
CA PRO A 447 -11.00 26.85 8.36
C PRO A 447 -10.22 27.44 7.18
N ARG A 448 -10.37 28.74 6.95
CA ARG A 448 -9.65 29.49 5.90
C ARG A 448 -8.13 29.37 6.02
N SER A 449 -7.59 29.17 7.21
CA SER A 449 -6.16 28.97 7.44
C SER A 449 -5.59 27.69 6.77
N MET A 450 -6.44 26.77 6.34
CA MET A 450 -6.00 25.57 5.61
C MET A 450 -5.79 25.84 4.10
N GLU A 451 -6.23 26.96 3.55
CA GLU A 451 -6.24 27.18 2.11
C GLU A 451 -4.86 27.07 1.44
N GLU A 452 -3.85 27.72 2.03
CA GLU A 452 -2.46 27.58 1.52
C GLU A 452 -1.88 26.20 1.86
N SER A 453 -2.19 25.67 3.05
CA SER A 453 -1.63 24.42 3.53
C SER A 453 -2.04 23.21 2.69
N ILE A 454 -3.27 23.14 2.17
CA ILE A 454 -3.70 22.00 1.35
C ILE A 454 -2.89 21.87 0.07
N TYR A 455 -2.58 23.00 -0.60
CA TYR A 455 -1.86 22.99 -1.86
C TYR A 455 -0.35 22.79 -1.69
N ASP A 456 0.26 23.44 -0.71
CA ASP A 456 1.70 23.30 -0.44
C ASP A 456 2.00 21.88 0.08
N THR A 457 1.12 21.33 0.92
CA THR A 457 1.25 19.94 1.41
C THR A 457 1.03 18.92 0.28
N TYR A 458 0.06 19.15 -0.61
CA TYR A 458 -0.15 18.32 -1.80
C TYR A 458 1.11 18.31 -2.69
N LEU A 459 1.71 19.48 -2.95
CA LEU A 459 2.91 19.56 -3.76
C LEU A 459 4.08 18.78 -3.15
N ALA A 460 4.29 18.87 -1.84
CA ALA A 460 5.28 18.04 -1.14
C ALA A 460 4.94 16.53 -1.25
N SER A 461 3.65 16.16 -1.13
CA SER A 461 3.18 14.78 -1.23
C SER A 461 3.38 14.21 -2.64
N ALA A 462 3.28 15.03 -3.69
CA ALA A 462 3.54 14.62 -5.05
C ALA A 462 4.97 14.07 -5.22
N PHE A 463 5.97 14.73 -4.64
CA PHE A 463 7.35 14.25 -4.68
C PHE A 463 7.57 12.99 -3.84
N ARG A 464 6.85 12.85 -2.71
CA ARG A 464 6.87 11.61 -1.93
C ARG A 464 6.36 10.43 -2.77
N ALA A 465 5.27 10.59 -3.50
CA ALA A 465 4.70 9.52 -4.32
C ALA A 465 5.57 9.17 -5.52
N ILE A 466 6.06 10.19 -6.26
CA ILE A 466 6.85 9.98 -7.49
C ILE A 466 8.22 9.33 -7.19
N ARG A 467 8.78 9.49 -5.97
CA ARG A 467 10.07 8.86 -5.63
C ARG A 467 10.05 7.33 -5.69
N PHE A 468 8.88 6.70 -5.61
CA PHE A 468 8.69 5.25 -5.82
C PHE A 468 8.57 4.87 -7.29
N GLY A 469 8.67 5.83 -8.21
CA GLY A 469 8.55 5.65 -9.65
C GLY A 469 7.15 5.94 -10.17
N VAL A 470 7.02 5.81 -11.51
CA VAL A 470 5.77 6.08 -12.24
C VAL A 470 5.19 4.82 -12.90
N ALA A 471 5.65 3.64 -12.48
CA ALA A 471 5.13 2.36 -12.94
C ALA A 471 3.79 2.04 -12.27
N GLU A 472 3.66 2.36 -10.99
CA GLU A 472 2.48 2.11 -10.19
C GLU A 472 1.41 3.20 -10.34
N ALA A 473 0.16 2.86 -10.02
CA ALA A 473 -1.02 3.71 -10.24
C ALA A 473 -0.89 5.08 -9.57
N HIS A 474 -0.53 5.14 -8.29
CA HIS A 474 -0.39 6.38 -7.55
C HIS A 474 0.74 7.26 -8.11
N GLY A 475 1.96 6.73 -8.26
CA GLY A 475 3.09 7.49 -8.81
C GLY A 475 2.81 7.99 -10.23
N ARG A 476 2.14 7.18 -11.05
CA ARG A 476 1.72 7.50 -12.40
C ARG A 476 0.67 8.61 -12.44
N GLY A 477 -0.36 8.49 -11.60
CA GLY A 477 -1.42 9.48 -11.47
C GLY A 477 -0.90 10.83 -10.96
N ILE A 478 -0.05 10.83 -9.95
CA ILE A 478 0.54 12.04 -9.37
C ILE A 478 1.50 12.73 -10.35
N ALA A 479 2.34 11.98 -11.08
CA ALA A 479 3.23 12.58 -12.09
C ALA A 479 2.43 13.28 -13.19
N MET A 480 1.32 12.69 -13.63
CA MET A 480 0.40 13.30 -14.58
C MET A 480 -0.19 14.62 -14.03
N GLN A 481 -0.68 14.62 -12.79
CA GLN A 481 -1.24 15.80 -12.13
C GLN A 481 -0.19 16.90 -11.99
N LEU A 482 1.01 16.58 -11.51
CA LEU A 482 2.10 17.52 -11.33
C LEU A 482 2.46 18.20 -12.65
N ASN A 483 2.65 17.42 -13.71
CA ASN A 483 3.01 17.97 -15.03
C ASN A 483 1.88 18.78 -15.66
N PHE A 484 0.62 18.39 -15.47
CA PHE A 484 -0.53 19.19 -15.91
C PHE A 484 -0.56 20.55 -15.21
N LEU A 485 -0.39 20.56 -13.88
CA LEU A 485 -0.41 21.79 -13.08
C LEU A 485 0.78 22.71 -13.39
N ILE A 486 1.96 22.16 -13.74
CA ILE A 486 3.11 22.93 -14.23
C ILE A 486 2.76 23.57 -15.59
N ASP A 487 2.23 22.80 -16.54
CA ASP A 487 1.86 23.30 -17.88
C ASP A 487 0.74 24.36 -17.80
N PHE A 488 -0.17 24.23 -16.86
CA PHE A 488 -1.22 25.22 -16.56
C PHE A 488 -0.65 26.51 -15.93
N GLY A 489 0.56 26.43 -15.36
CA GLY A 489 1.19 27.52 -14.60
C GLY A 489 0.66 27.66 -13.17
N ALA A 490 -0.02 26.64 -12.66
CA ALA A 490 -0.50 26.53 -11.27
C ALA A 490 0.64 26.13 -10.31
N ILE A 491 1.64 25.45 -10.83
CA ILE A 491 2.91 25.12 -10.15
C ILE A 491 4.05 25.75 -10.98
N THR A 492 5.00 26.35 -10.30
CA THR A 492 6.16 26.99 -10.94
C THR A 492 7.45 26.40 -10.41
N VAL A 493 8.51 26.46 -11.22
CA VAL A 493 9.86 26.01 -10.84
C VAL A 493 10.79 27.22 -10.88
N GLY A 494 11.40 27.53 -9.74
CA GLY A 494 12.35 28.63 -9.62
C GLY A 494 13.71 28.35 -10.29
N PRO A 495 14.57 29.36 -10.44
CA PRO A 495 15.91 29.21 -11.01
C PRO A 495 16.82 28.27 -10.19
N ASP A 496 16.59 28.18 -8.87
CA ASP A 496 17.25 27.30 -7.92
C ASP A 496 16.73 25.85 -7.97
N GLY A 497 15.65 25.63 -8.74
CA GLY A 497 14.95 24.37 -8.87
C GLY A 497 13.93 24.11 -7.78
N ALA A 498 13.63 25.08 -6.91
CA ALA A 498 12.55 24.95 -5.93
C ALA A 498 11.17 25.08 -6.62
N PHE A 499 10.23 24.29 -6.15
CA PHE A 499 8.85 24.31 -6.64
C PHE A 499 7.99 25.24 -5.78
N ALA A 500 7.01 25.86 -6.40
CA ALA A 500 6.06 26.72 -5.70
C ALA A 500 4.66 26.61 -6.29
N ILE A 501 3.66 26.68 -5.43
CA ILE A 501 2.27 26.89 -5.80
C ILE A 501 2.10 28.35 -6.25
N ASN A 502 1.42 28.54 -7.36
CA ASN A 502 0.95 29.86 -7.82
C ASN A 502 -0.46 30.11 -7.27
N PRO A 503 -0.62 30.98 -6.24
CA PRO A 503 -1.92 31.18 -5.59
C PRO A 503 -3.01 31.70 -6.53
N ALA A 504 -2.62 32.44 -7.58
CA ALA A 504 -3.57 33.01 -8.54
C ALA A 504 -4.13 31.98 -9.53
N LYS A 505 -3.49 30.81 -9.68
CA LYS A 505 -3.85 29.82 -10.71
C LYS A 505 -4.19 28.44 -10.15
N ILE A 506 -3.83 28.13 -8.91
CA ILE A 506 -3.93 26.75 -8.41
C ILE A 506 -5.37 26.26 -8.36
N LYS A 507 -6.31 27.09 -7.92
CA LYS A 507 -7.73 26.74 -7.84
C LYS A 507 -8.31 26.42 -9.23
N ASP A 508 -7.97 27.23 -10.22
CA ASP A 508 -8.40 27.02 -11.59
C ASP A 508 -7.74 25.79 -12.21
N GLY A 509 -6.46 25.56 -11.95
CA GLY A 509 -5.73 24.38 -12.41
C GLY A 509 -6.31 23.08 -11.86
N VAL A 510 -6.59 23.04 -10.55
CA VAL A 510 -7.24 21.90 -9.88
C VAL A 510 -8.64 21.66 -10.45
N THR A 511 -9.42 22.71 -10.64
CA THR A 511 -10.76 22.62 -11.24
C THR A 511 -10.72 22.12 -12.68
N ALA A 512 -9.77 22.62 -13.47
CA ALA A 512 -9.62 22.22 -14.87
C ALA A 512 -9.23 20.74 -14.99
N LEU A 513 -8.26 20.28 -14.20
CA LEU A 513 -7.82 18.88 -14.21
C LEU A 513 -8.92 17.94 -13.71
N THR A 514 -9.62 18.30 -12.63
CA THR A 514 -10.77 17.54 -12.13
C THR A 514 -11.83 17.37 -13.22
N ARG A 515 -12.17 18.46 -13.90
CA ARG A 515 -13.11 18.42 -15.03
C ARG A 515 -12.63 17.51 -16.15
N GLU A 516 -11.38 17.62 -16.54
CA GLU A 516 -10.83 16.86 -17.66
C GLU A 516 -10.85 15.36 -17.38
N ILE A 517 -10.39 14.94 -16.20
CA ILE A 517 -10.37 13.53 -15.82
C ILE A 517 -11.80 12.97 -15.71
N MET A 518 -12.70 13.64 -15.00
CA MET A 518 -14.06 13.13 -14.80
C MET A 518 -14.88 13.14 -16.10
N THR A 519 -14.70 14.12 -16.99
CA THR A 519 -15.35 14.12 -18.31
C THR A 519 -14.86 12.96 -19.17
N LEU A 520 -13.57 12.68 -19.17
CA LEU A 520 -12.97 11.54 -19.85
C LEU A 520 -13.51 10.21 -19.30
N GLN A 521 -13.62 10.08 -17.97
CA GLN A 521 -14.21 8.90 -17.32
C GLN A 521 -15.69 8.73 -17.74
N ALA A 522 -16.49 9.79 -17.71
CA ALA A 522 -17.90 9.76 -18.11
C ALA A 522 -18.09 9.34 -19.58
N ALA A 523 -17.17 9.76 -20.46
CA ALA A 523 -17.17 9.36 -21.86
C ALA A 523 -16.64 7.94 -22.10
N GLY A 524 -15.95 7.32 -21.12
CA GLY A 524 -15.25 6.05 -21.30
C GLY A 524 -14.12 6.15 -22.35
N ASP A 525 -13.48 7.31 -22.48
CA ASP A 525 -12.51 7.62 -23.55
C ASP A 525 -11.13 7.06 -23.21
N TYR A 526 -10.93 5.78 -23.53
CA TYR A 526 -9.65 5.11 -23.35
C TYR A 526 -8.50 5.74 -24.12
N ALA A 527 -8.76 6.21 -25.35
CA ALA A 527 -7.71 6.80 -26.19
C ALA A 527 -7.16 8.09 -25.58
N LYS A 528 -8.06 8.95 -25.09
CA LYS A 528 -7.69 10.19 -24.40
C LYS A 528 -6.99 9.92 -23.06
N ALA A 529 -7.46 8.92 -22.29
CA ALA A 529 -6.79 8.51 -21.04
C ALA A 529 -5.35 8.05 -21.30
N LYS A 530 -5.16 7.20 -22.32
CA LYS A 530 -3.85 6.68 -22.69
C LYS A 530 -2.91 7.79 -23.19
N ASP A 531 -3.41 8.71 -24.03
CA ASP A 531 -2.64 9.87 -24.49
C ASP A 531 -2.20 10.75 -23.32
N MET A 532 -3.12 11.09 -22.44
CA MET A 532 -2.86 11.93 -21.27
C MET A 532 -1.80 11.32 -20.35
N LEU A 533 -1.90 10.02 -20.04
CA LEU A 533 -0.90 9.31 -19.24
C LEU A 533 0.45 9.21 -19.98
N THR A 534 0.45 8.96 -21.29
CA THR A 534 1.69 8.85 -22.07
C THR A 534 2.47 10.16 -22.09
N ARG A 535 1.79 11.30 -22.22
CA ARG A 535 2.43 12.61 -22.28
C ARG A 535 2.82 13.18 -20.92
N LEU A 536 1.98 12.96 -19.91
CA LEU A 536 2.09 13.65 -18.64
C LEU A 536 2.57 12.76 -17.48
N ALA A 537 2.35 11.44 -17.51
CA ALA A 537 2.79 10.56 -16.43
C ALA A 537 4.28 10.17 -16.60
N VAL A 538 5.14 11.16 -16.66
CA VAL A 538 6.60 11.02 -16.86
C VAL A 538 7.36 11.83 -15.82
N VAL A 539 8.56 11.40 -15.46
CA VAL A 539 9.46 12.17 -14.61
C VAL A 539 10.22 13.17 -15.48
N ARG A 540 9.81 14.42 -15.46
CA ARG A 540 10.48 15.49 -16.21
C ARG A 540 11.85 15.83 -15.61
N PRO A 541 12.79 16.42 -16.38
CA PRO A 541 14.15 16.72 -15.90
C PRO A 541 14.20 17.57 -14.63
N GLU A 542 13.33 18.58 -14.50
CA GLU A 542 13.21 19.42 -13.32
C GLU A 542 12.74 18.63 -12.09
N VAL A 543 11.80 17.71 -12.25
CA VAL A 543 11.31 16.81 -11.20
C VAL A 543 12.42 15.85 -10.78
N LYS A 544 13.09 15.21 -11.77
CA LYS A 544 14.22 14.30 -11.50
C LYS A 544 15.32 14.97 -10.70
N LYS A 545 15.69 16.19 -11.09
CA LYS A 545 16.75 16.97 -10.39
C LYS A 545 16.45 17.16 -8.90
N VAL A 546 15.19 17.25 -8.53
CA VAL A 546 14.77 17.38 -7.13
C VAL A 546 14.70 16.02 -6.45
N LEU A 547 14.18 14.99 -7.13
CA LEU A 547 14.17 13.62 -6.59
C LEU A 547 15.59 13.14 -6.25
N ASP A 548 16.58 13.47 -7.07
CA ASP A 548 17.99 13.14 -6.83
C ASP A 548 18.54 13.83 -5.55
N LYS A 549 17.92 14.92 -5.09
CA LYS A 549 18.28 15.60 -3.83
C LYS A 549 17.60 15.01 -2.59
N LEU A 550 16.68 14.07 -2.75
CA LEU A 550 15.95 13.45 -1.62
C LEU A 550 16.74 12.34 -0.92
N THR A 551 17.99 12.11 -1.31
CA THR A 551 18.89 11.16 -0.64
C THR A 551 19.02 11.46 0.85
N GLY A 552 19.03 10.41 1.69
CA GLY A 552 19.10 10.53 3.14
C GLY A 552 17.78 10.87 3.82
N ILE A 553 16.68 11.08 3.07
CA ILE A 553 15.32 11.06 3.64
C ILE A 553 14.83 9.60 3.63
N PRO A 554 14.36 9.07 4.77
CA PRO A 554 13.82 7.71 4.82
C PRO A 554 12.73 7.47 3.77
N ILE A 555 12.60 6.23 3.33
CA ILE A 555 11.52 5.80 2.44
C ILE A 555 10.24 5.66 3.25
N ASP A 556 10.37 5.07 4.45
CA ASP A 556 9.26 4.86 5.37
C ASP A 556 9.74 4.85 6.83
N ILE A 557 8.84 4.52 7.75
CA ILE A 557 9.12 4.31 9.16
C ILE A 557 9.34 2.83 9.46
N GLU A 558 10.13 2.54 10.52
CA GLU A 558 10.20 1.27 11.20
C GLU A 558 9.49 1.41 12.55
N PRO A 559 8.25 0.91 12.69
CA PRO A 559 7.50 1.07 13.92
C PRO A 559 8.11 0.27 15.08
N ARG A 560 8.26 0.93 16.22
CA ARG A 560 8.52 0.30 17.51
C ARG A 560 7.28 0.46 18.36
N PHE A 561 6.55 -0.64 18.53
CA PHE A 561 5.30 -0.59 19.30
C PHE A 561 5.63 -0.60 20.79
N THR A 562 5.27 0.50 21.46
CA THR A 562 5.39 0.61 22.91
C THR A 562 4.31 -0.25 23.56
N ARG A 563 4.71 -1.17 24.45
CA ARG A 563 3.76 -2.05 25.16
C ARG A 563 3.04 -1.24 26.23
N PRO A 564 1.74 -0.97 26.09
CA PRO A 564 1.01 -0.30 27.15
C PRO A 564 0.86 -1.25 28.34
N GLY A 565 1.36 -0.84 29.49
CA GLY A 565 1.10 -1.56 30.76
C GLY A 565 1.93 -2.81 31.03
N LEU A 566 3.09 -2.99 30.37
CA LEU A 566 4.11 -4.00 30.74
C LEU A 566 5.34 -3.33 31.34
#